data_bcdc3f8cb21155df40cff199a4d11148
#
_entry.id   bcdc3f8cb21155df40cff199a4d11148
#
_cell.length_a   1.000
_cell.length_b   1.000
_cell.length_c   1.000
_cell.angle_alpha   90.00
_cell.angle_beta   90.00
_cell.angle_gamma   90.00
#
_symmetry.space_group_name_H-M   'P 1'
#
loop_
_entity.id
_entity.type
_entity.pdbx_description
1 polymer ?
#
loop_
_entity_poly.entity_id
_entity_poly.type
_entity_poly.pdbx_seq_one_letter_code
_entity_poly.pdbx_strand_id
1 'polypeptide(L)'
;DKMKEWIKKPELLEPDSDAEYLATININLDDIKEPILACPNDPDDVATLSEILADDSRPKNIDEVFVGSCMTNIGLFRALGEVLKGEGVAKAKLWVAPPTKMDEAQLTEEGYYAAFAAAGARIEIPGCSLCMGNQAQVSEGSTVFSTSTRNFDNRLGKNSKVYLGSAEVAAVAALLGRLPSV
;
A
#
# COMPACT_ATOMS: atom_id res chain seq x y z
N ASP A 1 12.70 22.90 19.73
CA ASP A 1 12.27 22.65 21.10
C ASP A 1 10.74 22.52 21.21
N LYS A 2 9.92 23.40 20.60
CA LYS A 2 8.43 23.31 20.59
C LYS A 2 7.91 21.98 20.04
N MET A 3 8.53 21.44 18.98
CA MET A 3 8.14 20.14 18.41
C MET A 3 8.40 18.99 19.40
N LYS A 4 9.51 19.01 20.14
CA LYS A 4 9.81 18.00 21.16
C LYS A 4 8.85 18.05 22.33
N GLU A 5 8.40 19.23 22.71
CA GLU A 5 7.37 19.42 23.75
C GLU A 5 6.02 18.91 23.27
N TRP A 6 5.64 19.24 22.02
CA TRP A 6 4.40 18.74 21.42
C TRP A 6 4.36 17.21 21.32
N ILE A 7 5.48 16.56 20.93
CA ILE A 7 5.57 15.09 20.86
C ILE A 7 5.36 14.43 22.23
N LYS A 8 5.79 15.09 23.33
CA LYS A 8 5.59 14.59 24.69
C LYS A 8 4.15 14.65 25.16
N LYS A 9 3.40 15.65 24.70
CA LYS A 9 2.00 15.87 25.02
C LYS A 9 1.30 16.47 23.79
N PRO A 10 0.97 15.65 22.79
CA PRO A 10 0.31 16.14 21.61
C PRO A 10 -1.09 16.68 21.93
N GLU A 11 -1.37 17.88 21.48
CA GLU A 11 -2.73 18.43 21.46
C GLU A 11 -3.34 18.10 20.12
N LEU A 12 -4.33 17.21 20.11
CA LEU A 12 -5.09 16.87 18.92
C LEU A 12 -6.17 17.93 18.68
N LEU A 13 -6.42 18.23 17.43
CA LEU A 13 -7.55 19.07 17.06
C LEU A 13 -8.85 18.32 17.38
N GLU A 14 -9.71 18.95 18.15
CA GLU A 14 -11.05 18.46 18.45
C GLU A 14 -12.08 19.38 17.79
N PRO A 15 -13.25 18.85 17.43
CA PRO A 15 -14.34 19.67 16.92
C PRO A 15 -14.86 20.62 18.00
N ASP A 16 -15.43 21.74 17.57
CA ASP A 16 -16.08 22.65 18.49
C ASP A 16 -17.21 21.94 19.26
N SER A 17 -17.43 22.35 20.51
CA SER A 17 -18.39 21.67 21.40
C SER A 17 -19.85 21.75 20.92
N ASP A 18 -20.15 22.67 20.02
CA ASP A 18 -21.45 22.90 19.39
C ASP A 18 -21.50 22.45 17.92
N ALA A 19 -20.49 21.67 17.45
CA ALA A 19 -20.47 21.16 16.11
C ALA A 19 -21.64 20.18 15.86
N GLU A 20 -22.44 20.45 14.84
CA GLU A 20 -23.54 19.59 14.41
C GLU A 20 -23.09 18.63 13.32
N TYR A 21 -23.45 17.35 13.44
CA TYR A 21 -23.10 16.31 12.49
C TYR A 21 -24.38 15.72 11.84
N LEU A 22 -24.36 15.52 10.54
CA LEU A 22 -25.43 14.83 9.83
C LEU A 22 -25.59 13.38 10.31
N ALA A 23 -24.47 12.71 10.60
CA ALA A 23 -24.46 11.35 11.10
C ALA A 23 -23.17 11.09 11.90
N THR A 24 -23.23 10.15 12.83
CA THR A 24 -22.07 9.62 13.56
C THR A 24 -21.91 8.15 13.20
N ILE A 25 -20.74 7.79 12.69
CA ILE A 25 -20.40 6.41 12.33
C ILE A 25 -19.35 5.91 13.31
N ASN A 26 -19.67 4.83 14.04
CA ASN A 26 -18.74 4.18 14.95
C ASN A 26 -18.19 2.90 14.32
N ILE A 27 -16.88 2.83 14.17
CA ILE A 27 -16.18 1.66 13.63
C ILE A 27 -15.34 1.06 14.75
N ASN A 28 -15.71 -0.16 15.17
CA ASN A 28 -14.90 -0.91 16.11
C ASN A 28 -13.83 -1.68 15.33
N LEU A 29 -12.57 -1.33 15.50
CA LEU A 29 -11.45 -1.97 14.81
C LEU A 29 -11.28 -3.44 15.19
N ASP A 30 -11.76 -3.86 16.38
CA ASP A 30 -11.73 -5.26 16.80
C ASP A 30 -12.67 -6.16 15.98
N ASP A 31 -13.60 -5.61 15.23
CA ASP A 31 -14.50 -6.35 14.35
C ASP A 31 -13.85 -6.68 12.99
N ILE A 32 -12.74 -6.03 12.66
CA ILE A 32 -11.97 -6.31 11.43
C ILE A 32 -11.05 -7.49 11.71
N LYS A 33 -11.37 -8.67 11.16
CA LYS A 33 -10.66 -9.94 11.42
C LYS A 33 -9.71 -10.38 10.32
N GLU A 34 -9.83 -9.81 9.13
CA GLU A 34 -9.01 -10.14 7.97
C GLU A 34 -8.79 -8.90 7.09
N PRO A 35 -7.81 -8.94 6.16
CA PRO A 35 -7.58 -7.83 5.25
C PRO A 35 -8.81 -7.49 4.41
N ILE A 36 -9.07 -6.19 4.27
CA ILE A 36 -10.09 -5.63 3.40
C ILE A 36 -9.38 -4.93 2.24
N LEU A 37 -9.79 -5.21 1.02
CA LEU A 37 -9.20 -4.66 -0.19
C LEU A 37 -10.23 -3.87 -0.99
N ALA A 38 -9.81 -2.78 -1.63
CA ALA A 38 -10.58 -2.22 -2.74
C ALA A 38 -10.26 -3.03 -4.01
N CYS A 39 -11.31 -3.50 -4.66
CA CYS A 39 -11.21 -4.38 -5.81
C CYS A 39 -10.87 -3.62 -7.11
N PRO A 40 -10.43 -4.31 -8.16
CA PRO A 40 -9.89 -3.66 -9.34
C PRO A 40 -10.80 -2.63 -9.96
N ASN A 41 -10.23 -1.42 -10.07
CA ASN A 41 -10.68 -0.26 -10.78
C ASN A 41 -11.97 0.39 -10.25
N ASP A 42 -12.40 -0.01 -9.06
CA ASP A 42 -13.54 0.60 -8.36
C ASP A 42 -13.20 0.76 -6.86
N PRO A 43 -13.04 1.99 -6.35
CA PRO A 43 -12.75 2.21 -4.93
C PRO A 43 -13.94 1.92 -4.01
N ASP A 44 -15.15 1.84 -4.55
CA ASP A 44 -16.37 1.55 -3.80
C ASP A 44 -16.66 0.03 -3.75
N ASP A 45 -16.03 -0.76 -4.64
CA ASP A 45 -16.08 -2.22 -4.58
C ASP A 45 -15.05 -2.74 -3.56
N VAL A 46 -15.49 -2.86 -2.32
CA VAL A 46 -14.65 -3.28 -1.18
C VAL A 46 -15.09 -4.65 -0.70
N ALA A 47 -14.13 -5.56 -0.54
CA ALA A 47 -14.38 -6.91 -0.05
C ALA A 47 -13.25 -7.41 0.85
N THR A 48 -13.56 -8.37 1.71
CA THR A 48 -12.56 -9.08 2.51
C THR A 48 -11.73 -10.01 1.61
N LEU A 49 -10.55 -10.35 2.08
CA LEU A 49 -9.66 -11.26 1.32
C LEU A 49 -10.34 -12.62 1.07
N SER A 50 -11.06 -13.15 2.06
CA SER A 50 -11.82 -14.41 1.92
C SER A 50 -12.90 -14.33 0.83
N GLU A 51 -13.66 -13.24 0.79
CA GLU A 51 -14.69 -13.01 -0.24
C GLU A 51 -14.07 -12.93 -1.64
N ILE A 52 -12.96 -12.21 -1.78
CA ILE A 52 -12.23 -12.11 -3.06
C ILE A 52 -11.72 -13.48 -3.51
N LEU A 53 -11.18 -14.28 -2.59
CA LEU A 53 -10.67 -15.62 -2.92
C LEU A 53 -11.78 -16.59 -3.31
N ALA A 54 -12.99 -16.43 -2.77
CA ALA A 54 -14.16 -17.24 -3.11
C ALA A 54 -14.82 -16.86 -4.44
N ASP A 55 -14.60 -15.65 -4.94
CA ASP A 55 -15.20 -15.15 -6.18
C ASP A 55 -14.29 -15.47 -7.39
N ASP A 56 -14.66 -16.45 -8.18
CA ASP A 56 -13.89 -16.86 -9.37
C ASP A 56 -13.80 -15.79 -10.47
N SER A 57 -14.66 -14.78 -10.46
CA SER A 57 -14.63 -13.66 -11.42
C SER A 57 -13.48 -12.68 -11.16
N ARG A 58 -12.95 -12.65 -9.93
CA ARG A 58 -11.89 -11.73 -9.50
C ARG A 58 -10.50 -12.31 -9.77
N PRO A 59 -9.55 -11.54 -10.31
CA PRO A 59 -8.19 -12.00 -10.55
C PRO A 59 -7.46 -12.25 -9.24
N LYS A 60 -6.82 -13.41 -9.10
CA LYS A 60 -6.05 -13.80 -7.89
C LYS A 60 -4.55 -13.77 -8.09
N ASN A 61 -4.10 -13.90 -9.35
CA ASN A 61 -2.69 -13.73 -9.70
C ASN A 61 -2.33 -12.24 -9.67
N ILE A 62 -1.16 -11.94 -9.17
CA ILE A 62 -0.62 -10.57 -9.09
C ILE A 62 0.67 -10.54 -9.91
N ASP A 63 0.66 -9.74 -10.98
CA ASP A 63 1.80 -9.59 -11.87
C ASP A 63 2.79 -8.56 -11.34
N GLU A 64 2.28 -7.46 -10.80
CA GLU A 64 3.08 -6.37 -10.28
C GLU A 64 2.55 -5.88 -8.93
N VAL A 65 3.46 -5.41 -8.08
CA VAL A 65 3.13 -4.81 -6.78
C VAL A 65 3.77 -3.43 -6.71
N PHE A 66 3.00 -2.43 -6.30
CA PHE A 66 3.49 -1.08 -6.08
C PHE A 66 3.28 -0.66 -4.62
N VAL A 67 4.36 -0.48 -3.88
CA VAL A 67 4.35 0.10 -2.54
C VAL A 67 4.92 1.51 -2.60
N GLY A 68 4.05 2.49 -2.43
CA GLY A 68 4.43 3.89 -2.54
C GLY A 68 3.24 4.81 -2.76
N SER A 69 3.48 6.03 -2.65
CA SER A 69 2.74 7.24 -2.99
C SER A 69 3.13 8.35 -2.01
N CYS A 70 2.79 9.59 -2.31
CA CYS A 70 3.02 10.71 -1.39
C CYS A 70 2.22 10.60 -0.07
N MET A 71 1.25 9.72 0.01
CA MET A 71 0.43 9.45 1.21
C MET A 71 0.86 8.21 1.99
N THR A 72 1.83 7.44 1.48
CA THR A 72 2.32 6.24 2.14
C THR A 72 3.34 6.63 3.22
N ASN A 73 3.01 6.40 4.49
CA ASN A 73 3.94 6.74 5.57
C ASN A 73 5.08 5.73 5.70
N ILE A 74 6.16 6.13 6.38
CA ILE A 74 7.38 5.33 6.54
C ILE A 74 7.12 3.98 7.23
N GLY A 75 6.11 3.89 8.10
CA GLY A 75 5.72 2.65 8.79
C GLY A 75 5.31 1.54 7.83
N LEU A 76 4.64 1.89 6.72
CA LEU A 76 4.25 0.91 5.70
C LEU A 76 5.46 0.32 4.95
N PHE A 77 6.51 1.12 4.72
CA PHE A 77 7.76 0.62 4.13
C PHE A 77 8.54 -0.27 5.10
N ARG A 78 8.49 0.04 6.40
CA ARG A 78 9.06 -0.83 7.44
C ARG A 78 8.32 -2.17 7.49
N ALA A 79 6.98 -2.15 7.48
CA ALA A 79 6.17 -3.36 7.43
C ALA A 79 6.48 -4.21 6.19
N LEU A 80 6.55 -3.57 4.99
CA LEU A 80 6.99 -4.24 3.76
C LEU A 80 8.36 -4.90 3.95
N GLY A 81 9.34 -4.15 4.47
CA GLY A 81 10.70 -4.62 4.65
C GLY A 81 10.81 -5.77 5.65
N GLU A 82 10.07 -5.73 6.76
CA GLU A 82 10.06 -6.83 7.74
C GLU A 82 9.53 -8.13 7.13
N VAL A 83 8.49 -8.06 6.31
CA VAL A 83 7.95 -9.25 5.62
C VAL A 83 8.91 -9.77 4.55
N LEU A 84 9.63 -8.89 3.85
CA LEU A 84 10.55 -9.30 2.77
C LEU A 84 11.89 -9.83 3.27
N LYS A 85 12.28 -9.53 4.51
CA LYS A 85 13.59 -9.95 5.06
C LYS A 85 13.76 -11.46 5.06
N GLY A 86 14.74 -11.93 4.29
CA GLY A 86 15.13 -13.35 4.26
C GLY A 86 14.25 -14.26 3.40
N GLU A 87 13.19 -13.73 2.78
CA GLU A 87 12.22 -14.52 2.00
C GLU A 87 12.66 -14.76 0.53
N GLY A 88 13.72 -14.11 0.09
CA GLY A 88 14.24 -14.23 -1.27
C GLY A 88 13.59 -13.27 -2.26
N VAL A 89 13.73 -13.60 -3.55
CA VAL A 89 13.26 -12.73 -4.65
C VAL A 89 11.75 -12.83 -4.83
N ALA A 90 11.08 -11.69 -4.92
CA ALA A 90 9.65 -11.61 -5.22
C ALA A 90 9.32 -12.25 -6.58
N LYS A 91 8.18 -12.93 -6.66
CA LYS A 91 7.67 -13.52 -7.91
C LYS A 91 6.96 -12.51 -8.78
N ALA A 92 6.22 -11.57 -8.15
CA ALA A 92 5.66 -10.43 -8.85
C ALA A 92 6.71 -9.32 -8.97
N LYS A 93 6.62 -8.49 -10.01
CA LYS A 93 7.50 -7.33 -10.16
C LYS A 93 7.19 -6.30 -9.08
N LEU A 94 8.12 -6.09 -8.17
CA LEU A 94 7.96 -5.20 -7.03
C LEU A 94 8.52 -3.81 -7.32
N TRP A 95 7.69 -2.79 -7.10
CA TRP A 95 8.06 -1.38 -7.19
C TRP A 95 7.96 -0.73 -5.81
N VAL A 96 8.98 0.05 -5.45
CA VAL A 96 9.02 0.78 -4.17
C VAL A 96 9.35 2.24 -4.43
N ALA A 97 8.48 3.15 -3.96
CA ALA A 97 8.66 4.59 -4.10
C ALA A 97 8.31 5.30 -2.79
N PRO A 98 9.30 5.65 -1.95
CA PRO A 98 9.04 6.37 -0.71
C PRO A 98 8.49 7.78 -0.98
N PRO A 99 7.74 8.39 -0.05
CA PRO A 99 7.10 9.68 -0.28
C PRO A 99 8.12 10.84 -0.35
N THR A 100 9.19 10.78 0.43
CA THR A 100 10.19 11.85 0.52
C THR A 100 11.63 11.31 0.55
N LYS A 101 12.57 12.21 0.24
CA LYS A 101 14.01 11.90 0.39
C LYS A 101 14.41 11.68 1.86
N MET A 102 13.67 12.22 2.82
CA MET A 102 13.92 11.97 4.23
C MET A 102 13.56 10.52 4.60
N ASP A 103 12.43 10.02 4.10
CA ASP A 103 12.02 8.62 4.30
C ASP A 103 13.01 7.67 3.61
N GLU A 104 13.47 8.00 2.40
CA GLU A 104 14.51 7.25 1.68
C GLU A 104 15.79 7.14 2.51
N ALA A 105 16.30 8.26 3.05
CA ALA A 105 17.50 8.30 3.86
C ALA A 105 17.34 7.46 5.14
N GLN A 106 16.21 7.60 5.83
CA GLN A 106 15.95 6.88 7.06
C GLN A 106 15.77 5.37 6.83
N LEU A 107 15.02 4.96 5.81
CA LEU A 107 14.87 3.55 5.45
C LEU A 107 16.19 2.91 5.00
N THR A 108 17.09 3.71 4.39
CA THR A 108 18.44 3.27 4.04
C THR A 108 19.29 3.03 5.28
N GLU A 109 19.28 3.97 6.24
CA GLU A 109 19.98 3.86 7.52
C GLU A 109 19.48 2.65 8.33
N GLU A 110 18.18 2.41 8.33
CA GLU A 110 17.54 1.28 9.00
C GLU A 110 17.76 -0.08 8.29
N GLY A 111 18.36 -0.07 7.08
CA GLY A 111 18.69 -1.28 6.31
C GLY A 111 17.54 -1.85 5.46
N TYR A 112 16.40 -1.20 5.38
CA TYR A 112 15.25 -1.70 4.59
C TYR A 112 15.50 -1.66 3.09
N TYR A 113 16.31 -0.72 2.60
CA TYR A 113 16.69 -0.70 1.19
C TYR A 113 17.47 -1.94 0.76
N ALA A 114 18.28 -2.51 1.66
CA ALA A 114 18.94 -3.79 1.40
C ALA A 114 17.93 -4.94 1.30
N ALA A 115 16.90 -4.95 2.13
CA ALA A 115 15.81 -5.95 2.05
C ALA A 115 15.00 -5.81 0.75
N PHE A 116 14.66 -4.59 0.34
CA PHE A 116 13.98 -4.32 -0.93
C PHE A 116 14.82 -4.78 -2.13
N ALA A 117 16.10 -4.46 -2.13
CA ALA A 117 17.03 -4.89 -3.19
C ALA A 117 17.18 -6.41 -3.25
N ALA A 118 17.30 -7.08 -2.09
CA ALA A 118 17.37 -8.54 -2.00
C ALA A 118 16.10 -9.21 -2.53
N ALA A 119 14.93 -8.60 -2.33
CA ALA A 119 13.66 -9.04 -2.90
C ALA A 119 13.52 -8.74 -4.41
N GLY A 120 14.49 -8.07 -5.03
CA GLY A 120 14.46 -7.70 -6.45
C GLY A 120 13.56 -6.49 -6.74
N ALA A 121 13.29 -5.65 -5.75
CA ALA A 121 12.46 -4.47 -5.94
C ALA A 121 13.12 -3.45 -6.86
N ARG A 122 12.35 -2.87 -7.75
CA ARG A 122 12.71 -1.66 -8.47
C ARG A 122 12.41 -0.45 -7.60
N ILE A 123 13.47 0.25 -7.22
CA ILE A 123 13.36 1.47 -6.42
C ILE A 123 13.14 2.65 -7.36
N GLU A 124 12.11 3.42 -7.10
CA GLU A 124 11.78 4.63 -7.83
C GLU A 124 12.17 5.88 -7.02
N ILE A 125 12.29 7.00 -7.72
CA ILE A 125 12.55 8.30 -7.09
C ILE A 125 11.42 8.63 -6.11
N PRO A 126 11.75 9.16 -4.91
CA PRO A 126 10.74 9.56 -3.94
C PRO A 126 9.67 10.48 -4.52
N GLY A 127 8.40 10.19 -4.21
CA GLY A 127 7.25 10.97 -4.66
C GLY A 127 6.08 10.14 -5.16
N CYS A 128 5.36 10.65 -6.16
CA CYS A 128 4.15 9.99 -6.67
C CYS A 128 4.46 8.77 -7.56
N SER A 129 5.51 8.81 -8.37
CA SER A 129 5.93 7.71 -9.25
C SER A 129 4.76 7.06 -10.02
N LEU A 130 4.57 5.74 -9.88
CA LEU A 130 3.51 4.99 -10.53
C LEU A 130 2.10 5.44 -10.12
N CYS A 131 1.92 5.98 -8.91
CA CYS A 131 0.59 6.40 -8.44
C CYS A 131 -0.13 7.37 -9.40
N MET A 132 0.60 8.09 -10.24
CA MET A 132 0.04 8.95 -11.28
C MET A 132 0.25 8.41 -12.70
N GLY A 133 1.01 7.34 -12.88
CA GLY A 133 1.30 6.75 -14.17
C GLY A 133 2.10 7.66 -15.13
N ASN A 134 2.77 8.69 -14.60
CA ASN A 134 3.46 9.70 -15.43
C ASN A 134 4.99 9.58 -15.42
N GLN A 135 5.59 9.02 -14.37
CA GLN A 135 7.04 8.77 -14.27
C GLN A 135 7.40 7.34 -14.66
N ALA A 136 6.56 6.40 -14.25
CA ALA A 136 6.63 5.00 -14.63
C ALA A 136 5.21 4.43 -14.71
N GLN A 137 5.03 3.33 -15.41
CA GLN A 137 3.75 2.63 -15.55
C GLN A 137 3.97 1.13 -15.37
N VAL A 138 2.95 0.44 -14.86
CA VAL A 138 2.88 -1.01 -14.88
C VAL A 138 2.66 -1.52 -16.31
N SER A 139 2.89 -2.78 -16.53
CA SER A 139 2.68 -3.42 -17.83
C SER A 139 1.20 -3.36 -18.24
N GLU A 140 0.94 -3.20 -19.53
CA GLU A 140 -0.44 -3.19 -20.06
C GLU A 140 -1.17 -4.49 -19.70
N GLY A 141 -2.38 -4.34 -19.15
CA GLY A 141 -3.26 -5.46 -18.79
C GLY A 141 -2.85 -6.21 -17.53
N SER A 142 -1.80 -5.78 -16.81
CA SER A 142 -1.34 -6.45 -15.58
C SER A 142 -2.35 -6.34 -14.44
N THR A 143 -2.39 -7.36 -13.59
CA THR A 143 -3.06 -7.29 -12.31
C THR A 143 -2.06 -6.80 -11.26
N VAL A 144 -2.42 -5.74 -10.57
CA VAL A 144 -1.53 -4.99 -9.68
C VAL A 144 -2.10 -4.98 -8.27
N PHE A 145 -1.24 -5.16 -7.27
CA PHE A 145 -1.56 -4.83 -5.89
C PHE A 145 -0.84 -3.54 -5.49
N SER A 146 -1.55 -2.57 -4.92
CA SER A 146 -0.96 -1.26 -4.62
C SER A 146 -1.35 -0.74 -3.25
N THR A 147 -0.44 0.01 -2.63
CA THR A 147 -0.72 0.85 -1.44
C THR A 147 -1.07 2.29 -1.79
N SER A 148 -1.25 2.59 -3.07
CA SER A 148 -1.69 3.92 -3.52
C SER A 148 -3.13 4.22 -3.09
N THR A 149 -3.57 5.45 -3.30
CA THR A 149 -4.87 5.92 -2.78
C THR A 149 -6.02 5.83 -3.77
N ARG A 150 -5.77 5.38 -5.00
CA ARG A 150 -6.78 5.32 -6.07
C ARG A 150 -6.46 4.22 -7.07
N ASN A 151 -7.50 3.57 -7.57
CA ASN A 151 -7.39 2.43 -8.49
C ASN A 151 -8.31 2.51 -9.71
N PHE A 152 -8.79 3.70 -10.09
CA PHE A 152 -9.64 3.81 -11.27
C PHE A 152 -8.88 3.44 -12.56
N ASP A 153 -9.63 3.19 -13.62
CA ASP A 153 -9.13 2.70 -14.90
C ASP A 153 -7.89 3.44 -15.43
N ASN A 154 -6.91 2.68 -15.88
CA ASN A 154 -5.67 3.17 -16.47
C ASN A 154 -4.78 4.03 -15.55
N ARG A 155 -5.06 4.07 -14.26
CA ARG A 155 -4.35 4.93 -13.31
C ARG A 155 -2.85 4.62 -13.22
N LEU A 156 -2.49 3.35 -13.06
CA LEU A 156 -1.10 2.90 -12.92
C LEU A 156 -0.51 2.46 -14.27
N GLY A 157 -1.36 2.13 -15.22
CA GLY A 157 -0.99 1.67 -16.56
C GLY A 157 -2.21 1.28 -17.38
N LYS A 158 -2.04 1.19 -18.68
CA LYS A 158 -3.13 0.92 -19.62
C LYS A 158 -3.75 -0.45 -19.36
N ASN A 159 -5.08 -0.52 -19.22
CA ASN A 159 -5.87 -1.73 -18.99
C ASN A 159 -5.45 -2.52 -17.73
N SER A 160 -4.69 -1.93 -16.80
CA SER A 160 -4.31 -2.59 -15.56
C SER A 160 -5.50 -2.75 -14.61
N LYS A 161 -5.50 -3.87 -13.87
CA LYS A 161 -6.48 -4.20 -12.82
C LYS A 161 -5.81 -3.99 -11.47
N VAL A 162 -6.26 -2.99 -10.69
CA VAL A 162 -5.54 -2.56 -9.50
C VAL A 162 -6.33 -2.81 -8.23
N TYR A 163 -5.83 -3.69 -7.36
CA TYR A 163 -6.25 -3.82 -5.97
C TYR A 163 -5.58 -2.76 -5.11
N LEU A 164 -6.30 -2.23 -4.11
CA LEU A 164 -5.70 -1.43 -3.04
C LEU A 164 -5.77 -2.18 -1.72
N GLY A 165 -4.70 -2.11 -0.94
CA GLY A 165 -4.65 -2.74 0.37
C GLY A 165 -3.40 -2.37 1.16
N SER A 166 -3.15 -3.11 2.25
CA SER A 166 -2.03 -2.83 3.16
C SER A 166 -0.67 -3.24 2.60
N ALA A 167 0.39 -2.70 3.19
CA ALA A 167 1.77 -3.01 2.79
C ALA A 167 2.16 -4.46 3.12
N GLU A 168 1.58 -5.04 4.16
CA GLU A 168 1.79 -6.43 4.57
C GLU A 168 1.22 -7.39 3.51
N VAL A 169 -0.02 -7.16 3.09
CA VAL A 169 -0.62 -7.95 2.00
C VAL A 169 0.14 -7.75 0.70
N ALA A 170 0.56 -6.52 0.40
CA ALA A 170 1.39 -6.22 -0.77
C ALA A 170 2.70 -7.03 -0.77
N ALA A 171 3.39 -7.10 0.39
CA ALA A 171 4.63 -7.86 0.54
C ALA A 171 4.42 -9.35 0.26
N VAL A 172 3.40 -9.95 0.88
CA VAL A 172 3.09 -11.37 0.68
C VAL A 172 2.65 -11.63 -0.77
N ALA A 173 1.83 -10.73 -1.35
CA ALA A 173 1.43 -10.84 -2.75
C ALA A 173 2.62 -10.76 -3.71
N ALA A 174 3.61 -9.91 -3.41
CA ALA A 174 4.85 -9.83 -4.20
C ALA A 174 5.63 -11.14 -4.15
N LEU A 175 5.82 -11.72 -2.97
CA LEU A 175 6.53 -12.98 -2.77
C LEU A 175 5.83 -14.15 -3.45
N LEU A 176 4.51 -14.21 -3.39
CA LEU A 176 3.71 -15.32 -3.93
C LEU A 176 3.37 -15.19 -5.42
N GLY A 177 3.37 -13.97 -5.99
CA GLY A 177 2.82 -13.68 -7.33
C GLY A 177 1.30 -13.85 -7.41
N ARG A 178 0.62 -13.83 -6.26
CA ARG A 178 -0.84 -13.96 -6.13
C ARG A 178 -1.30 -13.40 -4.79
N LEU A 179 -2.60 -13.17 -4.65
CA LEU A 179 -3.18 -12.87 -3.34
C LEU A 179 -2.87 -13.99 -2.33
N PRO A 180 -2.57 -13.65 -1.06
CA PRO A 180 -2.35 -14.67 -0.02
C PRO A 180 -3.63 -15.46 0.26
N SER A 181 -3.48 -16.68 0.76
CA SER A 181 -4.59 -17.42 1.39
C SER A 181 -4.81 -16.91 2.81
N VAL A 182 -6.05 -16.90 3.27
CA VAL A 182 -6.43 -16.64 4.68
C VAL A 182 -6.18 -17.88 5.52
#